data_74b9d0a01e04d29f1a52e3e148bac9d1
#
_entry.id   74b9d0a01e04d29f1a52e3e148bac9d1
#
_cell.length_a   1.000
_cell.length_b   1.000
_cell.length_c   1.000
_cell.angle_alpha   90.00
_cell.angle_beta   90.00
_cell.angle_gamma   90.00
#
_symmetry.space_group_name_H-M   'P 1'
#
loop_
_entity.id
_entity.type
_entity.pdbx_description
1 polymer ?
#
loop_
_entity_poly.entity_id
_entity_poly.type
_entity_poly.pdbx_seq_one_letter_code
_entity_poly.pdbx_strand_id
1 'polypeptide(L)'
;IGQTNNGQWTTLLGERLVYDVLKLRGENPRKVERMGGFEPDWETDKYIYEVKTSNWWVEGTAGEKVLGTWIKYQEIPELYGKPLRIVCVAKQEFELEYGKVKYFGENITSKTKQVLELASTWGIEYIKFSDLVSNISCK
;
A
#
# COMPACT_ATOMS: atom_id res chain seq x y z
N ILE A 1 -19.17 -2.79 -20.56
CA ILE A 1 -19.38 -1.69 -19.67
C ILE A 1 -18.54 -1.82 -18.43
N GLY A 2 -18.76 -2.84 -17.67
CA GLY A 2 -18.09 -2.95 -16.38
C GLY A 2 -16.61 -3.25 -16.48
N GLN A 3 -16.18 -3.83 -17.57
CA GLN A 3 -14.83 -4.36 -17.66
C GLN A 3 -13.76 -3.28 -17.72
N THR A 4 -14.02 -2.21 -18.42
CA THR A 4 -13.04 -1.13 -18.49
C THR A 4 -12.93 -0.39 -17.17
N ASN A 5 -13.99 -0.42 -16.35
CA ASN A 5 -14.03 0.27 -15.07
C ASN A 5 -13.74 -0.62 -13.87
N ASN A 6 -13.67 -1.94 -14.07
CA ASN A 6 -13.51 -2.87 -12.94
C ASN A 6 -12.23 -2.62 -12.15
N GLY A 7 -11.11 -2.44 -12.84
CA GLY A 7 -9.86 -2.15 -12.16
C GLY A 7 -9.89 -0.83 -11.43
N GLN A 8 -10.46 0.18 -12.07
CA GLN A 8 -10.57 1.50 -11.46
C GLN A 8 -11.52 1.49 -10.27
N TRP A 9 -12.63 0.77 -10.39
CA TRP A 9 -13.60 0.65 -9.29
C TRP A 9 -12.96 -0.02 -8.08
N THR A 10 -12.20 -1.09 -8.30
CA THR A 10 -11.50 -1.79 -7.22
C THR A 10 -10.49 -0.87 -6.54
N THR A 11 -9.76 -0.08 -7.33
CA THR A 11 -8.79 0.87 -6.81
C THR A 11 -9.48 1.92 -5.94
N LEU A 12 -10.57 2.51 -6.43
CA LEU A 12 -11.31 3.52 -5.68
C LEU A 12 -11.90 2.95 -4.40
N LEU A 13 -12.42 1.74 -4.46
CA LEU A 13 -12.93 1.08 -3.26
C LEU A 13 -11.83 0.85 -2.24
N GLY A 14 -10.67 0.38 -2.68
CA GLY A 14 -9.54 0.18 -1.79
C GLY A 14 -9.09 1.45 -1.12
N GLU A 15 -9.01 2.55 -1.89
CA GLU A 15 -8.65 3.85 -1.33
C GLU A 15 -9.65 4.29 -0.28
N ARG A 16 -10.95 4.12 -0.55
CA ARG A 16 -11.99 4.49 0.39
C ARG A 16 -11.95 3.64 1.65
N LEU A 17 -11.71 2.35 1.51
CA LEU A 17 -11.60 1.45 2.67
C LEU A 17 -10.44 1.88 3.58
N VAL A 18 -9.30 2.21 3.00
CA VAL A 18 -8.15 2.67 3.78
C VAL A 18 -8.49 3.99 4.47
N TYR A 19 -9.13 4.91 3.77
CA TYR A 19 -9.58 6.16 4.38
C TYR A 19 -10.45 5.90 5.60
N ASP A 20 -11.46 5.04 5.46
CA ASP A 20 -12.39 4.75 6.54
C ASP A 20 -11.69 4.11 7.74
N VAL A 21 -10.76 3.18 7.49
CA VAL A 21 -10.00 2.53 8.56
C VAL A 21 -9.09 3.54 9.27
N LEU A 22 -8.43 4.42 8.53
CA LEU A 22 -7.59 5.45 9.15
C LEU A 22 -8.41 6.37 10.04
N LYS A 23 -9.63 6.71 9.62
CA LYS A 23 -10.53 7.51 10.46
C LYS A 23 -10.89 6.75 11.74
N LEU A 24 -11.20 5.45 11.62
CA LEU A 24 -11.53 4.64 12.79
C LEU A 24 -10.36 4.49 13.76
N ARG A 25 -9.13 4.56 13.24
CA ARG A 25 -7.94 4.52 14.08
C ARG A 25 -7.67 5.84 14.80
N GLY A 26 -8.45 6.86 14.53
CA GLY A 26 -8.24 8.18 15.12
C GLY A 26 -7.26 9.05 14.37
N GLU A 27 -6.82 8.61 13.19
CA GLU A 27 -5.98 9.43 12.34
C GLU A 27 -6.85 10.38 11.53
N ASN A 28 -6.23 11.38 10.93
CA ASN A 28 -6.98 12.38 10.15
C ASN A 28 -6.51 12.32 8.69
N PRO A 29 -6.98 11.35 7.91
CA PRO A 29 -6.55 11.22 6.52
C PRO A 29 -7.12 12.35 5.66
N ARG A 30 -6.28 12.85 4.77
CA ARG A 30 -6.65 13.91 3.84
C ARG A 30 -5.98 13.66 2.51
N LYS A 31 -6.48 14.30 1.48
CA LYS A 31 -5.90 14.19 0.16
C LYS A 31 -4.48 14.74 0.15
N VAL A 32 -3.61 14.07 -0.59
CA VAL A 32 -2.21 14.48 -0.69
C VAL A 32 -2.06 15.53 -1.78
N GLU A 33 -1.29 16.55 -1.50
CA GLU A 33 -0.93 17.53 -2.51
C GLU A 33 0.09 16.93 -3.47
N ARG A 34 -0.09 17.19 -4.76
CA ARG A 34 0.83 16.69 -5.78
C ARG A 34 2.18 17.40 -5.66
N MET A 35 3.26 16.62 -5.59
CA MET A 35 4.62 17.14 -5.51
C MET A 35 5.55 16.31 -6.36
N GLY A 36 6.42 16.97 -7.12
CA GLY A 36 7.44 16.30 -7.90
C GLY A 36 6.91 15.24 -8.86
N GLY A 37 5.70 15.41 -9.34
CA GLY A 37 5.06 14.43 -10.22
C GLY A 37 4.38 13.29 -9.48
N PHE A 38 4.43 13.27 -8.16
CA PHE A 38 3.79 12.22 -7.35
C PHE A 38 2.51 12.74 -6.71
N GLU A 39 1.53 11.84 -6.61
CA GLU A 39 0.26 12.15 -5.96
C GLU A 39 -0.22 10.90 -5.24
N PRO A 40 0.39 10.59 -4.07
CA PRO A 40 -0.08 9.46 -3.25
C PRO A 40 -1.53 9.63 -2.84
N ASP A 41 -2.12 8.59 -2.28
CA ASP A 41 -3.56 8.58 -2.03
C ASP A 41 -4.00 9.37 -0.80
N TRP A 42 -3.35 9.13 0.34
CA TRP A 42 -3.76 9.76 1.60
C TRP A 42 -2.57 10.24 2.40
N GLU A 43 -2.79 11.26 3.20
CA GLU A 43 -1.81 11.80 4.14
C GLU A 43 -2.44 11.92 5.52
N THR A 44 -1.70 11.53 6.54
CA THR A 44 -2.04 11.82 7.92
C THR A 44 -0.93 12.69 8.51
N ASP A 45 -1.03 13.00 9.80
CA ASP A 45 0.03 13.79 10.43
C ASP A 45 1.37 13.05 10.45
N LYS A 46 1.35 11.72 10.43
CA LYS A 46 2.55 10.90 10.59
C LYS A 46 3.03 10.23 9.33
N TYR A 47 2.14 9.93 8.38
CA TYR A 47 2.47 9.08 7.24
C TYR A 47 1.85 9.55 5.95
N ILE A 48 2.50 9.19 4.86
CA ILE A 48 1.90 9.22 3.53
C ILE A 48 1.48 7.79 3.22
N TYR A 49 0.32 7.60 2.61
CA TYR A 49 -0.23 6.30 2.28
C TYR A 49 -0.48 6.18 0.78
N GLU A 50 0.01 5.08 0.23
CA GLU A 50 -0.30 4.69 -1.15
C GLU A 50 -1.05 3.37 -1.08
N VAL A 51 -2.20 3.27 -1.73
CA VAL A 51 -3.06 2.09 -1.66
C VAL A 51 -2.89 1.26 -2.92
N LYS A 52 -2.63 -0.03 -2.76
CA LYS A 52 -2.46 -0.95 -3.88
C LYS A 52 -3.48 -2.07 -3.79
N THR A 53 -4.23 -2.24 -4.87
CA THR A 53 -5.17 -3.34 -5.03
C THR A 53 -4.80 -4.12 -6.28
N SER A 54 -5.16 -5.40 -6.33
CA SER A 54 -5.00 -6.19 -7.54
C SER A 54 -6.26 -6.10 -8.38
N ASN A 55 -6.06 -6.08 -9.69
CA ASN A 55 -7.18 -6.28 -10.60
C ASN A 55 -7.46 -7.78 -10.69
N TRP A 56 -8.68 -8.17 -10.39
CA TRP A 56 -9.08 -9.58 -10.41
C TRP A 56 -8.88 -10.24 -11.78
N TRP A 57 -8.83 -9.44 -12.84
CA TRP A 57 -8.70 -9.93 -14.21
C TRP A 57 -7.25 -10.13 -14.64
N VAL A 58 -6.28 -9.70 -13.86
CA VAL A 58 -4.87 -9.76 -14.21
C VAL A 58 -4.14 -10.61 -13.18
N GLU A 59 -4.20 -11.91 -13.37
CA GLU A 59 -3.53 -12.84 -12.47
C GLU A 59 -2.02 -12.86 -12.70
N GLY A 60 -1.28 -13.06 -11.66
CA GLY A 60 0.16 -13.30 -11.74
C GLY A 60 1.02 -12.07 -11.86
N THR A 61 0.44 -10.88 -12.09
CA THR A 61 1.23 -9.67 -12.25
C THR A 61 1.20 -8.76 -11.03
N ALA A 62 0.31 -9.04 -10.08
CA ALA A 62 0.11 -8.15 -8.93
C ALA A 62 1.38 -7.97 -8.11
N GLY A 63 2.08 -9.07 -7.81
CA GLY A 63 3.32 -9.00 -7.05
C GLY A 63 4.40 -8.24 -7.78
N GLU A 64 4.49 -8.41 -9.09
CA GLU A 64 5.49 -7.71 -9.89
C GLU A 64 5.27 -6.20 -9.89
N LYS A 65 4.01 -5.77 -10.01
CA LYS A 65 3.69 -4.36 -9.99
C LYS A 65 4.02 -3.72 -8.66
N VAL A 66 3.71 -4.40 -7.57
CA VAL A 66 3.99 -3.89 -6.24
C VAL A 66 5.48 -3.90 -5.95
N LEU A 67 6.20 -4.89 -6.50
CA LEU A 67 7.64 -5.00 -6.31
C LEU A 67 8.39 -3.74 -6.73
N GLY A 68 7.96 -3.09 -7.82
CA GLY A 68 8.60 -1.88 -8.31
C GLY A 68 8.12 -0.60 -7.64
N THR A 69 7.08 -0.67 -6.83
CA THR A 69 6.45 0.52 -6.29
C THR A 69 7.40 1.34 -5.40
N TRP A 70 8.15 0.66 -4.53
CA TRP A 70 9.03 1.38 -3.61
C TRP A 70 10.16 2.10 -4.36
N ILE A 71 10.64 1.52 -5.46
CA ILE A 71 11.66 2.18 -6.27
C ILE A 71 11.06 3.40 -6.96
N LYS A 72 9.87 3.23 -7.52
CA LYS A 72 9.17 4.32 -8.20
C LYS A 72 8.92 5.51 -7.28
N TYR A 73 8.62 5.23 -6.02
CA TYR A 73 8.22 6.26 -5.05
C TYR A 73 9.31 6.58 -4.04
N GLN A 74 10.56 6.29 -4.37
CA GLN A 74 11.66 6.44 -3.41
C GLN A 74 11.83 7.87 -2.89
N GLU A 75 11.42 8.87 -3.66
CA GLU A 75 11.56 10.26 -3.26
C GLU A 75 10.43 10.78 -2.38
N ILE A 76 9.32 10.05 -2.27
CA ILE A 76 8.16 10.53 -1.55
C ILE A 76 8.46 10.86 -0.08
N PRO A 77 9.17 10.03 0.68
CA PRO A 77 9.43 10.40 2.07
C PRO A 77 10.16 11.72 2.22
N GLU A 78 11.11 12.01 1.34
CA GLU A 78 11.84 13.29 1.41
C GLU A 78 10.96 14.45 0.97
N LEU A 79 10.18 14.27 -0.09
CA LEU A 79 9.32 15.34 -0.61
C LEU A 79 8.28 15.79 0.41
N TYR A 80 7.70 14.86 1.13
CA TYR A 80 6.61 15.15 2.06
C TYR A 80 7.09 15.24 3.51
N GLY A 81 8.33 14.86 3.78
CA GLY A 81 8.86 14.87 5.14
C GLY A 81 8.23 13.85 6.07
N LYS A 82 7.70 12.76 5.52
CA LYS A 82 7.00 11.71 6.26
C LYS A 82 7.26 10.35 5.63
N PRO A 83 7.32 9.28 6.44
CA PRO A 83 7.44 7.93 5.87
C PRO A 83 6.25 7.58 4.99
N LEU A 84 6.51 6.75 3.98
CA LEU A 84 5.49 6.23 3.07
C LEU A 84 5.10 4.83 3.50
N ARG A 85 3.81 4.57 3.57
CA ARG A 85 3.26 3.24 3.77
C ARG A 85 2.48 2.81 2.54
N ILE A 86 2.87 1.67 1.98
CA ILE A 86 2.18 1.10 0.83
C ILE A 86 1.22 0.04 1.37
N VAL A 87 -0.07 0.35 1.34
CA VAL A 87 -1.11 -0.51 1.91
C VAL A 87 -1.61 -1.46 0.84
N CYS A 88 -1.45 -2.76 1.10
CA CYS A 88 -1.91 -3.80 0.18
C CYS A 88 -3.26 -4.31 0.63
N VAL A 89 -4.25 -4.21 -0.25
CA VAL A 89 -5.66 -4.46 0.09
C VAL A 89 -6.19 -5.67 -0.66
N ALA A 90 -6.98 -6.49 0.03
CA ALA A 90 -7.76 -7.58 -0.55
C ALA A 90 -6.88 -8.57 -1.30
N LYS A 91 -7.12 -8.76 -2.59
CA LYS A 91 -6.36 -9.73 -3.39
C LYS A 91 -4.87 -9.41 -3.40
N GLN A 92 -4.49 -8.15 -3.41
CA GLN A 92 -3.07 -7.77 -3.38
C GLN A 92 -2.42 -8.23 -2.09
N GLU A 93 -3.08 -8.05 -0.96
CA GLU A 93 -2.57 -8.54 0.32
C GLU A 93 -2.43 -10.05 0.31
N PHE A 94 -3.45 -10.75 -0.17
CA PHE A 94 -3.45 -12.22 -0.22
C PHE A 94 -2.32 -12.73 -1.11
N GLU A 95 -2.14 -12.16 -2.29
CA GLU A 95 -1.10 -12.63 -3.20
C GLU A 95 0.30 -12.41 -2.65
N LEU A 96 0.52 -11.34 -1.91
CA LEU A 96 1.84 -11.10 -1.32
C LEU A 96 2.10 -11.95 -0.08
N GLU A 97 1.09 -12.59 0.46
CA GLU A 97 1.27 -13.53 1.57
C GLU A 97 1.34 -14.97 1.10
N TYR A 98 0.56 -15.34 0.10
CA TYR A 98 0.40 -16.73 -0.32
C TYR A 98 0.78 -16.99 -1.78
N GLY A 99 1.08 -15.96 -2.56
CA GLY A 99 1.44 -16.13 -3.97
C GLY A 99 2.91 -16.48 -4.18
N LYS A 100 3.36 -16.35 -5.42
CA LYS A 100 4.75 -16.66 -5.78
C LYS A 100 5.74 -15.65 -5.23
N VAL A 101 5.38 -14.39 -5.24
CA VAL A 101 6.20 -13.32 -4.67
C VAL A 101 5.58 -12.92 -3.35
N LYS A 102 6.32 -13.12 -2.26
CA LYS A 102 5.78 -12.89 -0.92
C LYS A 102 6.50 -11.74 -0.23
N TYR A 103 5.73 -10.82 0.29
CA TYR A 103 6.22 -9.72 1.11
C TYR A 103 5.80 -9.88 2.57
N PHE A 104 4.80 -10.72 2.81
CA PHE A 104 4.21 -10.91 4.14
C PHE A 104 4.27 -12.38 4.54
N GLY A 105 4.17 -12.62 5.86
CA GLY A 105 4.14 -13.96 6.38
C GLY A 105 5.53 -14.50 6.70
N GLU A 106 5.59 -15.80 6.99
CA GLU A 106 6.81 -16.42 7.48
C GLU A 106 7.75 -16.93 6.38
N ASN A 107 7.22 -17.08 5.16
CA ASN A 107 7.96 -17.71 4.07
C ASN A 107 8.57 -16.71 3.09
N ILE A 108 8.98 -15.57 3.60
CA ILE A 108 9.65 -14.55 2.77
C ILE A 108 11.10 -14.98 2.56
N THR A 109 11.56 -14.92 1.29
CA THR A 109 12.96 -15.28 1.00
C THR A 109 13.90 -14.25 1.62
N SER A 110 15.15 -14.67 1.86
CA SER A 110 16.11 -13.75 2.44
C SER A 110 16.41 -12.57 1.51
N LYS A 111 16.38 -12.78 0.21
CA LYS A 111 16.56 -11.67 -0.75
C LYS A 111 15.44 -10.66 -0.66
N THR A 112 14.19 -11.12 -0.58
CA THR A 112 13.04 -10.22 -0.42
C THR A 112 13.12 -9.47 0.91
N LYS A 113 13.53 -10.15 1.99
CA LYS A 113 13.74 -9.47 3.27
C LYS A 113 14.74 -8.34 3.16
N GLN A 114 15.83 -8.56 2.44
CA GLN A 114 16.83 -7.52 2.24
C GLN A 114 16.27 -6.33 1.48
N VAL A 115 15.45 -6.58 0.46
CA VAL A 115 14.80 -5.49 -0.29
C VAL A 115 13.86 -4.71 0.61
N LEU A 116 13.06 -5.40 1.42
CA LEU A 116 12.13 -4.74 2.33
C LEU A 116 12.86 -3.93 3.40
N GLU A 117 13.98 -4.43 3.89
CA GLU A 117 14.80 -3.70 4.85
C GLU A 117 15.41 -2.45 4.23
N LEU A 118 15.88 -2.55 3.00
CA LEU A 118 16.42 -1.39 2.30
C LEU A 118 15.33 -0.33 2.09
N ALA A 119 14.14 -0.75 1.65
CA ALA A 119 13.03 0.17 1.50
C ALA A 119 12.70 0.86 2.83
N SER A 120 12.75 0.12 3.92
CA SER A 120 12.50 0.65 5.25
C SER A 120 13.51 1.73 5.64
N THR A 121 14.78 1.56 5.27
CA THR A 121 15.79 2.58 5.55
C THR A 121 15.53 3.88 4.79
N TRP A 122 14.80 3.80 3.69
CA TRP A 122 14.39 4.99 2.91
C TRP A 122 13.05 5.55 3.36
N GLY A 123 12.46 4.99 4.42
CA GLY A 123 11.17 5.44 4.94
C GLY A 123 9.98 4.86 4.20
N ILE A 124 10.14 3.69 3.57
CA ILE A 124 9.06 3.04 2.81
C ILE A 124 8.77 1.68 3.41
N GLU A 125 7.51 1.42 3.73
CA GLU A 125 7.07 0.19 4.35
C GLU A 125 5.84 -0.35 3.64
N TYR A 126 5.81 -1.67 3.42
CA TYR A 126 4.62 -2.35 2.92
C TYR A 126 3.83 -2.85 4.10
N ILE A 127 2.53 -2.60 4.13
CA ILE A 127 1.67 -3.07 5.21
C ILE A 127 0.43 -3.75 4.66
N LYS A 128 -0.08 -4.71 5.43
CA LYS A 128 -1.33 -5.40 5.09
C LYS A 128 -2.50 -4.57 5.58
N PHE A 129 -3.51 -4.42 4.74
CA PHE A 129 -4.73 -3.75 5.16
C PHE A 129 -5.32 -4.40 6.40
N SER A 130 -5.28 -5.74 6.47
CA SER A 130 -5.80 -6.45 7.64
C SER A 130 -5.08 -6.07 8.93
N ASP A 131 -3.79 -5.73 8.86
CA ASP A 131 -3.06 -5.26 10.04
C ASP A 131 -3.54 -3.88 10.49
N LEU A 132 -3.89 -3.01 9.55
CA LEU A 132 -4.49 -1.73 9.92
C LEU A 132 -5.82 -1.93 10.65
N VAL A 133 -6.63 -2.85 10.16
CA VAL A 133 -7.92 -3.13 10.79
C VAL A 133 -7.75 -3.73 12.17
N SER A 134 -6.84 -4.69 12.32
CA SER A 134 -6.64 -5.38 13.60
C SER A 134 -6.07 -4.47 14.67
N ASN A 135 -5.44 -3.38 14.29
CA ASN A 135 -4.87 -2.41 15.24
C ASN A 135 -5.85 -1.31 15.64
N ILE A 136 -7.11 -1.40 15.21
CA ILE A 136 -8.12 -0.46 15.67
C ILE A 136 -8.42 -0.73 17.13
N SER A 137 -8.37 0.34 17.93
CA SER A 137 -8.65 0.23 19.35
C SER A 137 -10.13 -0.04 19.61
N CYS A 138 -10.43 -1.00 20.43
CA CYS A 138 -11.80 -1.36 20.80
C CYS A 138 -12.25 -0.64 22.09
N LYS A 139 -11.91 0.59 22.20
CA LYS A 139 -12.29 1.36 23.40
C LYS A 139 -13.77 1.73 23.40
#